data_7939ba2b087b43a470f0d05631267907
#
_entry.id   7939ba2b087b43a470f0d05631267907
#
_cell.length_a   1.000
_cell.length_b   1.000
_cell.length_c   1.000
_cell.angle_alpha   90.00
_cell.angle_beta   90.00
_cell.angle_gamma   90.00
#
_symmetry.space_group_name_H-M   'P 1'
#
loop_
_entity.id
_entity.type
_entity.pdbx_description
1 polymer ?
#
loop_
_entity_poly.entity_id
_entity_poly.type
_entity_poly.pdbx_seq_one_letter_code
_entity_poly.pdbx_strand_id
1 'polypeptide(L)'
;MKLFLTSLLLIAALAAPAANNPAVESMQRKLDRIQANGESAHPRPLTTTMTEQEVNAYVASGRVRLPKGVQSARFSGKPGVVDSVARVDFDQLTAGQRSANPLLSMFSGVHEVAITAHASGAQGVGHVHIDSVALDGVQIPDFVLQMFVNHYIKPKHPNLGIDNTFQLPDRIDSAAVGNHELTVSQK
;
A
#
# COMPACT_ATOMS: atom_id res chain seq x y z
N MET A 1 -67.43 19.11 8.23
CA MET A 1 -66.89 20.40 8.75
C MET A 1 -65.48 20.12 9.29
N LYS A 2 -64.51 20.84 8.68
CA LYS A 2 -63.07 20.91 8.97
C LYS A 2 -62.19 19.74 8.48
N LEU A 3 -61.64 20.01 7.28
CA LEU A 3 -60.42 19.48 6.69
C LEU A 3 -59.23 19.66 7.64
N PHE A 4 -58.41 18.64 7.78
CA PHE A 4 -56.97 18.84 8.06
C PHE A 4 -56.16 18.07 7.01
N LEU A 5 -55.63 18.84 6.06
CA LEU A 5 -54.57 18.46 5.14
C LEU A 5 -53.28 18.39 5.95
N THR A 6 -52.72 17.20 6.11
CA THR A 6 -51.33 17.07 6.52
C THR A 6 -50.50 16.60 5.33
N SER A 7 -49.82 17.57 4.73
CA SER A 7 -48.79 17.34 3.72
C SER A 7 -47.62 16.56 4.32
N LEU A 8 -47.55 15.30 3.97
CA LEU A 8 -46.33 14.46 4.25
C LEU A 8 -45.25 14.84 3.21
N LEU A 9 -44.33 15.68 3.62
CA LEU A 9 -43.18 16.04 2.80
C LEU A 9 -42.21 14.82 2.81
N LEU A 10 -42.30 14.03 1.74
CA LEU A 10 -41.39 12.91 1.49
C LEU A 10 -40.03 13.50 1.04
N ILE A 11 -39.13 13.69 1.98
CA ILE A 11 -37.72 13.99 1.67
C ILE A 11 -37.09 12.71 1.13
N ALA A 12 -37.11 12.55 -0.19
CA ALA A 12 -36.29 11.57 -0.86
C ALA A 12 -34.82 12.02 -0.70
N ALA A 13 -34.11 11.42 0.25
CA ALA A 13 -32.67 11.51 0.30
C ALA A 13 -32.12 10.86 -0.98
N LEU A 14 -31.79 11.67 -1.97
CA LEU A 14 -30.99 11.26 -3.10
C LEU A 14 -29.63 10.83 -2.52
N ALA A 15 -29.42 9.54 -2.34
CA ALA A 15 -28.10 8.97 -2.18
C ALA A 15 -27.35 9.33 -3.46
N ALA A 16 -26.48 10.34 -3.38
CA ALA A 16 -25.55 10.66 -4.45
C ALA A 16 -24.75 9.38 -4.74
N PRO A 17 -24.67 8.91 -5.98
CA PRO A 17 -23.81 7.79 -6.31
C PRO A 17 -22.39 8.18 -5.85
N ALA A 18 -21.72 7.29 -5.15
CA ALA A 18 -20.32 7.47 -4.77
C ALA A 18 -19.58 7.87 -6.04
N ALA A 19 -19.07 9.11 -6.09
CA ALA A 19 -18.44 9.64 -7.29
C ALA A 19 -17.30 8.71 -7.68
N ASN A 20 -17.40 8.06 -8.84
CA ASN A 20 -16.35 7.22 -9.38
C ASN A 20 -15.08 8.09 -9.49
N ASN A 21 -14.09 7.81 -8.65
CA ASN A 21 -12.82 8.52 -8.70
C ASN A 21 -12.08 8.11 -9.99
N PRO A 22 -11.88 9.03 -10.96
CA PRO A 22 -11.27 8.70 -12.24
C PRO A 22 -9.89 8.05 -12.11
N ALA A 23 -9.12 8.44 -11.09
CA ALA A 23 -7.81 7.87 -10.81
C ALA A 23 -7.90 6.41 -10.37
N VAL A 24 -8.90 6.05 -9.55
CA VAL A 24 -9.16 4.68 -9.13
C VAL A 24 -9.52 3.81 -10.33
N GLU A 25 -10.41 4.28 -11.20
CA GLU A 25 -10.82 3.54 -12.39
C GLU A 25 -9.68 3.43 -13.42
N SER A 26 -8.84 4.46 -13.54
CA SER A 26 -7.65 4.41 -14.38
C SER A 26 -6.67 3.35 -13.88
N MET A 27 -6.38 3.36 -12.57
CA MET A 27 -5.50 2.35 -11.96
C MET A 27 -6.04 0.93 -12.15
N GLN A 28 -7.34 0.72 -11.91
CA GLN A 28 -7.97 -0.60 -12.11
C GLN A 28 -7.76 -1.10 -13.53
N ARG A 29 -8.08 -0.28 -14.55
CA ARG A 29 -7.89 -0.68 -15.96
C ARG A 29 -6.43 -1.01 -16.30
N LYS A 30 -5.46 -0.31 -15.70
CA LYS A 30 -4.03 -0.60 -15.88
C LYS A 30 -3.65 -1.95 -15.27
N LEU A 31 -4.12 -2.23 -14.06
CA LEU A 31 -3.91 -3.52 -13.40
C LEU A 31 -4.55 -4.67 -14.18
N ASP A 32 -5.81 -4.51 -14.60
CA ASP A 32 -6.52 -5.53 -15.39
C ASP A 32 -5.78 -5.82 -16.71
N ARG A 33 -5.23 -4.77 -17.35
CA ARG A 33 -4.46 -4.92 -18.59
C ARG A 33 -3.13 -5.66 -18.36
N ILE A 34 -2.42 -5.36 -17.28
CA ILE A 34 -1.19 -6.06 -16.90
C ILE A 34 -1.50 -7.54 -16.64
N GLN A 35 -2.52 -7.83 -15.83
CA GLN A 35 -2.92 -9.20 -15.51
C GLN A 35 -3.34 -9.97 -16.78
N ALA A 36 -4.24 -9.41 -17.58
CA ALA A 36 -4.71 -10.06 -18.81
C ALA A 36 -3.57 -10.36 -19.80
N ASN A 37 -2.57 -9.46 -19.90
CA ASN A 37 -1.40 -9.72 -20.73
C ASN A 37 -0.51 -10.82 -20.12
N GLY A 38 -0.33 -10.82 -18.79
CA GLY A 38 0.46 -11.85 -18.11
C GLY A 38 -0.16 -13.25 -18.20
N GLU A 39 -1.47 -13.36 -18.19
CA GLU A 39 -2.23 -14.62 -18.33
C GLU A 39 -2.38 -15.08 -19.79
N SER A 40 -2.09 -14.21 -20.76
CA SER A 40 -2.23 -14.54 -22.18
C SER A 40 -1.32 -15.71 -22.62
N ALA A 41 -1.83 -16.56 -23.49
CA ALA A 41 -1.02 -17.60 -24.14
C ALA A 41 0.09 -17.00 -25.03
N HIS A 42 -0.13 -15.79 -25.55
CA HIS A 42 0.82 -15.05 -26.38
C HIS A 42 0.97 -13.63 -25.81
N PRO A 43 1.71 -13.45 -24.69
CA PRO A 43 1.92 -12.13 -24.12
C PRO A 43 2.66 -11.22 -25.10
N ARG A 44 2.35 -9.93 -25.03
CA ARG A 44 3.01 -8.93 -25.88
C ARG A 44 3.87 -8.02 -25.00
N PRO A 45 4.96 -7.48 -25.53
CA PRO A 45 5.67 -6.43 -24.83
C PRO A 45 4.71 -5.28 -24.49
N LEU A 46 4.60 -4.98 -23.21
CA LEU A 46 3.69 -3.96 -22.70
C LEU A 46 4.38 -3.14 -21.64
N THR A 47 4.37 -1.82 -21.81
CA THR A 47 4.81 -0.87 -20.77
C THR A 47 3.59 -0.14 -20.24
N THR A 48 3.49 -0.08 -18.91
CA THR A 48 2.39 0.60 -18.22
C THR A 48 2.97 1.52 -17.15
N THR A 49 2.62 2.81 -17.21
CA THR A 49 2.99 3.81 -16.20
C THR A 49 1.76 4.13 -15.33
N MET A 50 1.96 4.06 -14.02
CA MET A 50 0.98 4.38 -12.99
C MET A 50 1.46 5.63 -12.26
N THR A 51 0.63 6.66 -12.15
CA THR A 51 0.97 7.88 -11.44
C THR A 51 0.81 7.68 -9.92
N GLU A 52 1.55 8.45 -9.14
CA GLU A 52 1.42 8.50 -7.68
C GLU A 52 -0.03 8.77 -7.25
N GLN A 53 -0.73 9.66 -7.96
CA GLN A 53 -2.13 9.96 -7.70
C GLN A 53 -3.02 8.73 -7.89
N GLU A 54 -2.81 7.95 -8.95
CA GLU A 54 -3.56 6.72 -9.22
C GLU A 54 -3.31 5.68 -8.14
N VAL A 55 -2.03 5.46 -7.78
CA VAL A 55 -1.65 4.52 -6.72
C VAL A 55 -2.30 4.88 -5.40
N ASN A 56 -2.16 6.14 -4.97
CA ASN A 56 -2.70 6.61 -3.69
C ASN A 56 -4.23 6.58 -3.66
N ALA A 57 -4.89 6.99 -4.74
CA ALA A 57 -6.33 6.92 -4.85
C ALA A 57 -6.85 5.47 -4.79
N TYR A 58 -6.14 4.55 -5.45
CA TYR A 58 -6.50 3.14 -5.48
C TYR A 58 -6.35 2.48 -4.10
N VAL A 59 -5.26 2.76 -3.39
CA VAL A 59 -5.05 2.28 -2.01
C VAL A 59 -6.11 2.85 -1.07
N ALA A 60 -6.39 4.15 -1.16
CA ALA A 60 -7.41 4.81 -0.32
C ALA A 60 -8.84 4.34 -0.62
N SER A 61 -9.11 3.80 -1.81
CA SER A 61 -10.44 3.31 -2.20
C SER A 61 -10.87 2.02 -1.48
N GLY A 62 -9.95 1.34 -0.78
CA GLY A 62 -10.18 0.04 -0.14
C GLY A 62 -10.21 -1.16 -1.10
N ARG A 63 -9.91 -0.95 -2.39
CA ARG A 63 -9.77 -2.07 -3.37
C ARG A 63 -8.52 -2.90 -3.10
N VAL A 64 -7.53 -2.34 -2.43
CA VAL A 64 -6.36 -3.07 -1.92
C VAL A 64 -6.59 -3.44 -0.47
N ARG A 65 -6.46 -4.73 -0.15
CA ARG A 65 -6.48 -5.18 1.23
C ARG A 65 -5.14 -4.86 1.89
N LEU A 66 -5.13 -3.86 2.76
CA LEU A 66 -3.96 -3.56 3.56
C LEU A 66 -3.70 -4.67 4.61
N PRO A 67 -2.45 -4.88 5.02
CA PRO A 67 -2.12 -5.79 6.11
C PRO A 67 -2.89 -5.46 7.39
N LYS A 68 -3.15 -6.48 8.23
CA LYS A 68 -3.82 -6.28 9.51
C LYS A 68 -3.05 -5.27 10.36
N GLY A 69 -3.74 -4.28 10.90
CA GLY A 69 -3.15 -3.18 11.66
C GLY A 69 -2.82 -1.95 10.81
N VAL A 70 -2.66 -2.07 9.49
CA VAL A 70 -2.43 -0.90 8.63
C VAL A 70 -3.77 -0.27 8.28
N GLN A 71 -4.04 0.93 8.83
CA GLN A 71 -5.30 1.65 8.66
C GLN A 71 -5.33 2.49 7.37
N SER A 72 -4.19 3.06 7.00
CA SER A 72 -4.01 3.82 5.77
C SER A 72 -2.55 3.78 5.34
N ALA A 73 -2.31 3.96 4.05
CA ALA A 73 -0.97 4.15 3.50
C ALA A 73 -1.02 5.15 2.35
N ARG A 74 0.05 5.94 2.23
CA ARG A 74 0.27 6.90 1.16
C ARG A 74 1.71 6.79 0.70
N PHE A 75 1.94 6.91 -0.60
CA PHE A 75 3.24 6.71 -1.24
C PHE A 75 3.63 7.94 -2.04
N SER A 76 4.91 8.22 -2.09
CA SER A 76 5.51 9.21 -2.98
C SER A 76 6.76 8.62 -3.63
N GLY A 77 6.89 8.81 -4.95
CA GLY A 77 7.99 8.27 -5.76
C GLY A 77 9.00 9.32 -6.16
N LYS A 78 10.29 8.98 -6.00
CA LYS A 78 11.44 9.63 -6.62
C LYS A 78 12.23 8.58 -7.39
N PRO A 79 13.16 8.95 -8.31
CA PRO A 79 13.90 7.95 -9.06
C PRO A 79 14.59 6.91 -8.18
N GLY A 80 14.12 5.66 -8.25
CA GLY A 80 14.61 4.52 -7.47
C GLY A 80 14.21 4.52 -5.98
N VAL A 81 13.50 5.53 -5.48
CA VAL A 81 13.14 5.68 -4.06
C VAL A 81 11.63 5.79 -3.89
N VAL A 82 11.10 5.11 -2.90
CA VAL A 82 9.71 5.22 -2.45
C VAL A 82 9.70 5.73 -1.02
N ASP A 83 9.08 6.88 -0.81
CA ASP A 83 8.68 7.35 0.51
C ASP A 83 7.26 6.90 0.78
N SER A 84 6.98 6.38 1.96
CA SER A 84 5.63 6.01 2.36
C SER A 84 5.31 6.49 3.77
N VAL A 85 4.06 6.90 3.97
CA VAL A 85 3.52 7.23 5.30
C VAL A 85 2.28 6.38 5.52
N ALA A 86 2.26 5.65 6.62
CA ALA A 86 1.17 4.76 6.99
C ALA A 86 0.70 5.01 8.42
N ARG A 87 -0.59 4.88 8.67
CA ARG A 87 -1.14 4.82 10.02
C ARG A 87 -1.28 3.36 10.42
N VAL A 88 -0.55 2.97 11.47
CA VAL A 88 -0.42 1.57 11.87
C VAL A 88 -0.86 1.39 13.32
N ASP A 89 -1.79 0.46 13.52
CA ASP A 89 -2.17 -0.06 14.83
C ASP A 89 -1.28 -1.27 15.13
N PHE A 90 -0.27 -1.06 15.94
CA PHE A 90 0.70 -2.09 16.29
C PHE A 90 0.09 -3.19 17.15
N ASP A 91 -0.93 -2.91 17.96
CA ASP A 91 -1.59 -3.95 18.76
C ASP A 91 -2.31 -4.96 17.85
N GLN A 92 -2.88 -4.49 16.75
CA GLN A 92 -3.46 -5.37 15.73
C GLN A 92 -2.39 -6.07 14.88
N LEU A 93 -1.31 -5.37 14.52
CA LEU A 93 -0.21 -5.91 13.71
C LEU A 93 0.50 -7.05 14.44
N THR A 94 0.81 -6.85 15.71
CA THR A 94 1.47 -7.84 16.56
C THR A 94 0.51 -8.88 17.13
N ALA A 95 -0.80 -8.79 16.85
CA ALA A 95 -1.86 -9.62 17.42
C ALA A 95 -1.88 -9.58 18.96
N GLY A 96 -1.57 -8.42 19.56
CA GLY A 96 -1.53 -8.21 21.01
C GLY A 96 -0.34 -8.86 21.70
N GLN A 97 0.63 -9.42 20.94
CA GLN A 97 1.87 -9.96 21.52
C GLN A 97 2.68 -8.80 22.11
N ARG A 98 2.91 -8.85 23.40
CA ARG A 98 3.77 -7.89 24.09
C ARG A 98 5.15 -8.49 24.29
N SER A 99 6.17 -7.71 24.03
CA SER A 99 7.55 -8.08 24.34
C SER A 99 7.91 -7.59 25.75
N ALA A 100 8.65 -8.41 26.49
CA ALA A 100 9.28 -7.97 27.74
C ALA A 100 10.46 -7.02 27.50
N ASN A 101 10.90 -6.85 26.24
CA ASN A 101 11.97 -5.93 25.88
C ASN A 101 11.44 -4.48 25.82
N PRO A 102 11.98 -3.57 26.68
CA PRO A 102 11.52 -2.17 26.73
C PRO A 102 11.66 -1.44 25.38
N LEU A 103 12.66 -1.77 24.57
CA LEU A 103 12.88 -1.16 23.26
C LEU A 103 11.75 -1.50 22.26
N LEU A 104 11.06 -2.61 22.45
CA LEU A 104 9.92 -3.00 21.62
C LEU A 104 8.58 -2.46 22.15
N SER A 105 8.55 -1.87 23.33
CA SER A 105 7.33 -1.30 23.91
C SER A 105 6.82 -0.07 23.12
N MET A 106 7.70 0.60 22.38
CA MET A 106 7.34 1.70 21.49
C MET A 106 6.43 1.26 20.32
N PHE A 107 6.43 -0.04 19.97
CA PHE A 107 5.57 -0.62 18.93
C PHE A 107 4.24 -1.11 19.54
N SER A 108 3.49 -0.19 20.18
CA SER A 108 2.16 -0.47 20.75
C SER A 108 1.24 0.72 20.50
N GLY A 109 -0.07 0.46 20.30
CA GLY A 109 -1.03 1.50 19.95
C GLY A 109 -0.99 1.91 18.49
N VAL A 110 -1.52 3.09 18.18
CA VAL A 110 -1.64 3.60 16.81
C VAL A 110 -0.64 4.72 16.58
N HIS A 111 0.24 4.53 15.60
CA HIS A 111 1.29 5.47 15.26
C HIS A 111 1.31 5.80 13.76
N GLU A 112 1.89 6.93 13.41
CA GLU A 112 2.31 7.23 12.06
C GLU A 112 3.69 6.63 11.81
N VAL A 113 3.81 5.84 10.76
CA VAL A 113 5.05 5.18 10.33
C VAL A 113 5.46 5.77 9.00
N ALA A 114 6.59 6.46 8.97
CA ALA A 114 7.21 6.91 7.74
C ALA A 114 8.36 5.96 7.37
N ILE A 115 8.40 5.55 6.09
CA ILE A 115 9.43 4.64 5.57
C ILE A 115 10.00 5.23 4.30
N THR A 116 11.31 5.27 4.19
CA THR A 116 12.05 5.51 2.96
C THR A 116 12.71 4.21 2.52
N ALA A 117 12.54 3.84 1.26
CA ALA A 117 13.08 2.60 0.72
C ALA A 117 13.55 2.77 -0.73
N HIS A 118 14.65 2.12 -1.09
CA HIS A 118 15.04 1.90 -2.47
C HIS A 118 14.26 0.72 -3.05
N ALA A 119 13.68 0.93 -4.24
CA ALA A 119 12.90 -0.10 -4.92
C ALA A 119 13.26 -0.17 -6.41
N SER A 120 13.48 -1.37 -6.90
CA SER A 120 13.73 -1.66 -8.30
C SER A 120 13.25 -3.04 -8.70
N GLY A 121 13.07 -3.25 -9.99
CA GLY A 121 12.71 -4.56 -10.54
C GLY A 121 13.38 -4.79 -11.88
N ALA A 122 14.03 -5.94 -12.03
CA ALA A 122 14.67 -6.35 -13.28
C ALA A 122 14.62 -7.87 -13.45
N GLN A 123 14.50 -8.35 -14.68
CA GLN A 123 14.50 -9.78 -15.01
C GLN A 123 13.46 -10.60 -14.21
N GLY A 124 12.29 -10.00 -13.98
CA GLY A 124 11.21 -10.63 -13.22
C GLY A 124 11.41 -10.64 -11.70
N VAL A 125 12.45 -10.00 -11.18
CA VAL A 125 12.76 -9.96 -9.75
C VAL A 125 12.67 -8.53 -9.23
N GLY A 126 11.90 -8.33 -8.18
CA GLY A 126 11.80 -7.09 -7.43
C GLY A 126 12.76 -7.09 -6.24
N HIS A 127 13.38 -5.94 -5.99
CA HIS A 127 14.25 -5.68 -4.83
C HIS A 127 13.73 -4.44 -4.10
N VAL A 128 13.60 -4.55 -2.79
CA VAL A 128 13.27 -3.43 -1.90
C VAL A 128 14.21 -3.46 -0.71
N HIS A 129 14.91 -2.36 -0.51
CA HIS A 129 15.76 -2.11 0.67
C HIS A 129 15.18 -0.94 1.47
N ILE A 130 14.91 -1.15 2.76
CA ILE A 130 14.41 -0.11 3.65
C ILE A 130 15.61 0.68 4.19
N ASP A 131 15.69 1.97 3.82
CA ASP A 131 16.77 2.86 4.23
C ASP A 131 16.52 3.44 5.63
N SER A 132 15.27 3.79 5.93
CA SER A 132 14.91 4.36 7.23
C SER A 132 13.45 4.14 7.57
N VAL A 133 13.18 4.09 8.85
CA VAL A 133 11.83 4.07 9.42
C VAL A 133 11.75 5.10 10.54
N ALA A 134 10.69 5.92 10.53
CA ALA A 134 10.37 6.82 11.62
C ALA A 134 8.98 6.50 12.20
N LEU A 135 8.85 6.64 13.51
CA LEU A 135 7.61 6.48 14.25
C LEU A 135 7.23 7.85 14.85
N ASP A 136 6.09 8.41 14.46
CA ASP A 136 5.64 9.76 14.85
C ASP A 136 6.73 10.83 14.66
N GLY A 137 7.48 10.72 13.54
CA GLY A 137 8.57 11.64 13.19
C GLY A 137 9.91 11.34 13.88
N VAL A 138 10.00 10.34 14.76
CA VAL A 138 11.24 9.93 15.42
C VAL A 138 11.85 8.75 14.68
N GLN A 139 13.08 8.91 14.20
CA GLN A 139 13.78 7.84 13.48
C GLN A 139 14.08 6.66 14.40
N ILE A 140 13.75 5.46 13.93
CA ILE A 140 14.02 4.21 14.64
C ILE A 140 15.44 3.74 14.28
N PRO A 141 16.31 3.49 15.27
CA PRO A 141 17.62 2.91 15.00
C PRO A 141 17.51 1.52 14.35
N ASP A 142 18.40 1.21 13.42
CA ASP A 142 18.37 -0.03 12.62
C ASP A 142 18.33 -1.29 13.49
N PHE A 143 19.08 -1.32 14.60
CA PHE A 143 19.08 -2.47 15.50
C PHE A 143 17.71 -2.68 16.17
N VAL A 144 16.97 -1.62 16.48
CA VAL A 144 15.61 -1.71 17.04
C VAL A 144 14.63 -2.19 15.98
N LEU A 145 14.73 -1.66 14.75
CA LEU A 145 13.96 -2.12 13.61
C LEU A 145 14.21 -3.61 13.34
N GLN A 146 15.49 -4.03 13.35
CA GLN A 146 15.85 -5.42 13.16
C GLN A 146 15.28 -6.33 14.27
N MET A 147 15.28 -5.87 15.52
CA MET A 147 14.65 -6.59 16.64
C MET A 147 13.14 -6.74 16.43
N PHE A 148 12.47 -5.67 15.99
CA PHE A 148 11.03 -5.69 15.69
C PHE A 148 10.72 -6.70 14.57
N VAL A 149 11.46 -6.64 13.47
CA VAL A 149 11.30 -7.54 12.33
C VAL A 149 11.52 -9.00 12.75
N ASN A 150 12.58 -9.28 13.50
CA ASN A 150 12.88 -10.65 13.94
C ASN A 150 11.84 -11.21 14.92
N HIS A 151 11.28 -10.35 15.79
CA HIS A 151 10.34 -10.77 16.83
C HIS A 151 8.90 -10.89 16.33
N TYR A 152 8.43 -9.96 15.49
CA TYR A 152 7.02 -9.86 15.10
C TYR A 152 6.74 -10.26 13.64
N ILE A 153 7.67 -9.99 12.72
CA ILE A 153 7.44 -10.21 11.30
C ILE A 153 7.91 -11.58 10.84
N LYS A 154 9.19 -11.91 11.05
CA LYS A 154 9.79 -13.15 10.56
C LYS A 154 9.10 -14.44 11.04
N PRO A 155 8.53 -14.55 12.25
CA PRO A 155 7.82 -15.76 12.64
C PRO A 155 6.61 -16.09 11.77
N LYS A 156 5.99 -15.06 11.16
CA LYS A 156 4.82 -15.19 10.26
C LYS A 156 5.22 -15.10 8.79
N HIS A 157 6.28 -14.36 8.51
CA HIS A 157 6.74 -14.02 7.16
C HIS A 157 8.28 -14.10 7.11
N PRO A 158 8.87 -15.31 7.06
CA PRO A 158 10.32 -15.51 7.21
C PRO A 158 11.17 -14.81 6.14
N ASN A 159 10.58 -14.56 4.96
CA ASN A 159 11.24 -13.89 3.83
C ASN A 159 11.12 -12.36 3.87
N LEU A 160 10.41 -11.78 4.85
CA LEU A 160 10.30 -10.33 4.98
C LEU A 160 11.34 -9.78 5.95
N GLY A 161 11.99 -8.68 5.58
CA GLY A 161 13.03 -8.04 6.34
C GLY A 161 13.26 -6.59 5.94
N ILE A 162 14.43 -6.06 6.25
CA ILE A 162 14.90 -4.75 5.77
C ILE A 162 15.23 -4.85 4.29
N ASP A 163 15.84 -5.97 3.88
CA ASP A 163 16.09 -6.32 2.48
C ASP A 163 15.10 -7.37 2.03
N ASN A 164 14.40 -7.10 0.94
CA ASN A 164 13.40 -8.01 0.39
C ASN A 164 13.66 -8.24 -1.10
N THR A 165 13.59 -9.51 -1.49
CA THR A 165 13.64 -9.93 -2.88
C THR A 165 12.43 -10.81 -3.15
N PHE A 166 11.71 -10.55 -4.25
CA PHE A 166 10.49 -11.28 -4.60
C PHE A 166 10.31 -11.37 -6.11
N GLN A 167 9.55 -12.38 -6.55
CA GLN A 167 9.18 -12.49 -7.97
C GLN A 167 8.12 -11.46 -8.32
N LEU A 168 8.34 -10.74 -9.42
CA LEU A 168 7.34 -9.84 -9.97
C LEU A 168 6.19 -10.66 -10.58
N PRO A 169 4.92 -10.30 -10.28
CA PRO A 169 3.76 -11.03 -10.78
C PRO A 169 3.52 -10.76 -12.27
N ASP A 170 2.57 -11.49 -12.86
CA ASP A 170 1.98 -11.23 -14.18
C ASP A 170 3.01 -11.06 -15.30
N ARG A 171 4.13 -11.78 -15.23
CA ARG A 171 5.25 -11.69 -16.18
C ARG A 171 5.83 -10.27 -16.32
N ILE A 172 5.75 -9.47 -15.29
CA ILE A 172 6.47 -8.19 -15.23
C ILE A 172 7.97 -8.51 -15.26
N ASP A 173 8.67 -8.00 -16.27
CA ASP A 173 10.12 -8.14 -16.41
C ASP A 173 10.87 -7.06 -15.65
N SER A 174 10.36 -5.84 -15.65
CA SER A 174 10.99 -4.73 -14.93
C SER A 174 9.97 -3.80 -14.29
N ALA A 175 10.40 -3.19 -13.17
CA ALA A 175 9.65 -2.17 -12.46
C ALA A 175 10.60 -1.05 -12.04
N ALA A 176 10.28 0.18 -12.40
CA ALA A 176 11.10 1.35 -12.11
C ALA A 176 10.26 2.44 -11.44
N VAL A 177 10.71 2.91 -10.29
CA VAL A 177 10.16 4.08 -9.63
C VAL A 177 10.76 5.32 -10.25
N GLY A 178 9.92 6.20 -10.76
CA GLY A 178 10.25 7.50 -11.32
C GLY A 178 9.84 8.64 -10.40
N ASN A 179 9.82 9.85 -10.94
CA ASN A 179 9.34 11.02 -10.22
C ASN A 179 7.80 11.05 -10.23
N HIS A 180 7.19 10.75 -9.08
CA HIS A 180 5.73 10.61 -8.89
C HIS A 180 5.05 9.58 -9.82
N GLU A 181 5.78 8.54 -10.21
CA GLU A 181 5.28 7.47 -11.06
C GLU A 181 5.98 6.14 -10.83
N LEU A 182 5.29 5.07 -11.20
CA LEU A 182 5.83 3.72 -11.28
C LEU A 182 5.62 3.20 -12.72
N THR A 183 6.68 2.80 -13.38
CA THR A 183 6.62 2.17 -14.71
C THR A 183 6.96 0.70 -14.61
N VAL A 184 6.10 -0.16 -15.13
CA VAL A 184 6.32 -1.59 -15.25
C VAL A 184 6.34 -2.01 -16.71
N SER A 185 7.21 -2.97 -17.04
CA SER A 185 7.31 -3.54 -18.40
C SER A 185 7.18 -5.05 -18.36
N GLN A 186 6.38 -5.61 -19.26
CA GLN A 186 6.21 -7.04 -19.51
C GLN A 186 6.88 -7.39 -20.84
N LYS A 187 7.42 -8.60 -20.95
CA LYS A 187 8.01 -9.16 -22.16
C LYS A 187 7.21 -10.34 -22.68
#